data_e73939656ea9948bf14088970336fc63
#
_entry.id   e73939656ea9948bf14088970336fc63
#
_cell.length_a   1.000
_cell.length_b   1.000
_cell.length_c   1.000
_cell.angle_alpha   90.00
_cell.angle_beta   90.00
_cell.angle_gamma   90.00
#
_symmetry.space_group_name_H-M   'P 1'
#
loop_
_entity.id
_entity.type
_entity.pdbx_description
1 polymer ?
#
loop_
_entity_poly.entity_id
_entity_poly.type
_entity_poly.pdbx_seq_one_letter_code
_entity_poly.pdbx_strand_id
1 'polypeptide(L)'
;MATTSINRLNRQLCKTRTVIIALLLTLSTTHIHAQSSFDEREGCLNVVNTNVTKGTGEYGDDTFRMNYQHERFITEQWSIGAGIGYNYHSQYRLAIVPVFASSTFFFTNTQWAPFVNVQLGSFGIIRKGNIDTNTKYSTTRKNTDFNLLMSPSIGIKLHLSSHIGLMTSITNENILLKVYNDKQNAYTNKVISSLGINIGLFFQIKGW
;
A
#
# COMPACT_ATOMS: atom_id res chain seq x y z
N MET A 1 -44.02 -5.33 0.33
CA MET A 1 -42.93 -6.26 -0.08
C MET A 1 -41.50 -5.73 0.11
N ALA A 2 -41.25 -4.44 0.24
CA ALA A 2 -39.88 -3.86 0.39
C ALA A 2 -39.25 -4.06 1.79
N THR A 3 -40.05 -4.11 2.84
CA THR A 3 -39.54 -4.20 4.24
C THR A 3 -38.88 -5.54 4.59
N THR A 4 -39.26 -6.63 3.93
CA THR A 4 -38.69 -7.97 4.18
C THR A 4 -37.29 -8.13 3.60
N SER A 5 -36.98 -7.41 2.52
CA SER A 5 -35.66 -7.46 1.87
C SER A 5 -34.59 -6.71 2.69
N ILE A 6 -34.95 -5.58 3.28
CA ILE A 6 -34.04 -4.75 4.10
C ILE A 6 -33.63 -5.52 5.39
N ASN A 7 -34.59 -6.22 6.01
CA ASN A 7 -34.31 -7.03 7.21
C ASN A 7 -33.41 -8.23 6.95
N ARG A 8 -33.46 -8.81 5.76
CA ARG A 8 -32.51 -9.88 5.36
C ARG A 8 -31.10 -9.35 5.14
N LEU A 9 -30.98 -8.19 4.51
CA LEU A 9 -29.66 -7.56 4.27
C LEU A 9 -28.99 -7.17 5.60
N ASN A 10 -29.73 -6.60 6.53
CA ASN A 10 -29.20 -6.23 7.85
C ASN A 10 -28.79 -7.46 8.68
N ARG A 11 -29.51 -8.57 8.58
CA ARG A 11 -29.11 -9.83 9.23
C ARG A 11 -27.84 -10.42 8.63
N GLN A 12 -27.63 -10.34 7.31
CA GLN A 12 -26.39 -10.81 6.69
C GLN A 12 -25.21 -9.92 7.07
N LEU A 13 -25.37 -8.61 7.05
CA LEU A 13 -24.33 -7.66 7.48
C LEU A 13 -23.93 -7.85 8.95
N CYS A 14 -24.91 -8.13 9.82
CA CYS A 14 -24.64 -8.41 11.24
C CYS A 14 -23.84 -9.71 11.42
N LYS A 15 -24.20 -10.79 10.70
CA LYS A 15 -23.46 -12.05 10.72
C LYS A 15 -22.03 -11.92 10.20
N THR A 16 -21.83 -11.16 9.12
CA THR A 16 -20.50 -10.94 8.55
C THR A 16 -19.62 -10.14 9.52
N ARG A 17 -20.16 -9.11 10.19
CA ARG A 17 -19.44 -8.36 11.21
C ARG A 17 -19.04 -9.23 12.40
N THR A 18 -19.95 -10.10 12.88
CA THR A 18 -19.67 -11.01 14.00
C THR A 18 -18.59 -12.03 13.63
N VAL A 19 -18.60 -12.56 12.41
CA VAL A 19 -17.58 -13.50 11.93
C VAL A 19 -16.21 -12.82 11.83
N ILE A 20 -16.13 -11.58 11.33
CA ILE A 20 -14.88 -10.82 11.24
C ILE A 20 -14.34 -10.52 12.64
N ILE A 21 -15.20 -10.10 13.58
CA ILE A 21 -14.79 -9.82 14.96
C ILE A 21 -14.35 -11.12 15.65
N ALA A 22 -15.05 -12.23 15.45
CA ALA A 22 -14.67 -13.53 15.99
C ALA A 22 -13.33 -14.01 15.40
N LEU A 23 -13.10 -13.82 14.12
CA LEU A 23 -11.83 -14.15 13.45
C LEU A 23 -10.68 -13.29 13.99
N LEU A 24 -10.90 -12.00 14.23
CA LEU A 24 -9.92 -11.10 14.84
C LEU A 24 -9.64 -11.47 16.30
N LEU A 25 -10.66 -11.88 17.05
CA LEU A 25 -10.52 -12.32 18.45
C LEU A 25 -9.82 -13.68 18.56
N THR A 26 -10.09 -14.63 17.65
CA THR A 26 -9.39 -15.92 17.64
C THR A 26 -7.93 -15.78 17.21
N LEU A 27 -7.61 -14.85 16.31
CA LEU A 27 -6.21 -14.50 15.98
C LEU A 27 -5.47 -13.87 17.17
N SER A 28 -6.17 -13.18 18.06
CA SER A 28 -5.56 -12.57 19.25
C SER A 28 -5.38 -13.54 20.42
N THR A 29 -6.08 -14.66 20.46
CA THR A 29 -5.99 -15.64 21.55
C THR A 29 -5.05 -16.82 21.28
N THR A 30 -4.57 -16.99 20.05
CA THR A 30 -3.46 -17.92 19.78
C THR A 30 -2.14 -17.29 20.19
N HIS A 31 -1.94 -17.06 21.49
CA HIS A 31 -0.62 -17.00 22.07
C HIS A 31 0.02 -18.39 21.93
N ILE A 32 0.48 -18.67 20.75
CA ILE A 32 1.39 -19.78 20.53
C ILE A 32 2.67 -19.38 21.27
N HIS A 33 2.93 -20.07 22.37
CA HIS A 33 4.22 -20.12 23.02
C HIS A 33 5.25 -20.77 22.08
N ALA A 34 5.55 -20.15 20.99
CA ALA A 34 6.76 -20.36 20.24
C ALA A 34 7.75 -19.29 20.71
N GLN A 35 8.21 -19.42 21.95
CA GLN A 35 9.45 -18.79 22.42
C GLN A 35 10.64 -19.44 21.70
N SER A 36 10.76 -19.24 20.40
CA SER A 36 12.08 -19.16 19.80
C SER A 36 12.40 -17.67 19.83
N SER A 37 13.42 -17.31 20.57
CA SER A 37 14.00 -15.98 20.61
C SER A 37 14.44 -15.56 19.21
N PHE A 38 13.47 -15.06 18.39
CA PHE A 38 13.76 -14.20 17.26
C PHE A 38 14.04 -12.81 17.84
N ASP A 39 14.93 -12.81 18.84
CA ASP A 39 15.45 -11.61 19.44
C ASP A 39 16.30 -10.89 18.40
N GLU A 40 16.16 -9.59 18.35
CA GLU A 40 16.95 -8.64 17.60
C GLU A 40 16.31 -8.13 16.29
N ARG A 41 15.28 -7.31 16.43
CA ARG A 41 14.93 -6.32 15.42
C ARG A 41 15.82 -5.08 15.58
N GLU A 42 17.12 -5.33 15.71
CA GLU A 42 18.15 -4.32 15.53
C GLU A 42 18.64 -4.37 14.10
N GLY A 43 18.89 -3.21 13.50
CA GLY A 43 19.45 -3.13 12.15
C GLY A 43 18.48 -2.62 11.09
N CYS A 44 18.66 -3.11 9.88
CA CYS A 44 17.94 -2.63 8.71
C CYS A 44 17.05 -3.71 8.10
N LEU A 45 15.88 -3.30 7.67
CA LEU A 45 14.91 -4.09 6.92
C LEU A 45 14.91 -3.63 5.47
N ASN A 46 15.25 -4.53 4.55
CA ASN A 46 15.18 -4.30 3.11
C ASN A 46 14.00 -5.09 2.55
N VAL A 47 13.13 -4.44 1.82
CA VAL A 47 11.94 -5.09 1.25
C VAL A 47 11.90 -4.84 -0.25
N VAL A 48 11.79 -5.92 -1.02
CA VAL A 48 11.45 -5.87 -2.44
C VAL A 48 10.04 -6.41 -2.57
N ASN A 49 9.12 -5.62 -3.06
CA ASN A 49 7.74 -6.02 -3.18
C ASN A 49 7.15 -5.72 -4.56
N THR A 50 6.16 -6.53 -4.92
CA THR A 50 5.31 -6.33 -6.08
C THR A 50 3.87 -6.19 -5.63
N ASN A 51 3.13 -5.33 -6.30
CA ASN A 51 1.75 -5.05 -5.97
C ASN A 51 0.92 -5.01 -7.26
N VAL A 52 -0.25 -5.62 -7.20
CA VAL A 52 -1.29 -5.50 -8.24
C VAL A 52 -2.49 -4.84 -7.57
N THR A 53 -2.86 -3.68 -8.08
CA THR A 53 -3.99 -2.93 -7.56
C THR A 53 -5.08 -2.81 -8.59
N LYS A 54 -6.31 -2.79 -8.11
CA LYS A 54 -7.50 -2.47 -8.90
C LYS A 54 -7.97 -1.07 -8.58
N GLY A 55 -8.28 -0.32 -9.61
CA GLY A 55 -8.80 1.03 -9.47
C GLY A 55 -10.09 1.08 -8.65
N THR A 56 -10.19 2.05 -7.77
CA THR A 56 -11.35 2.32 -6.93
C THR A 56 -11.81 3.76 -7.12
N GLY A 57 -13.15 3.96 -7.21
CA GLY A 57 -13.72 5.30 -7.43
C GLY A 57 -13.73 5.75 -8.89
N GLU A 58 -14.09 7.02 -9.11
CA GLU A 58 -14.31 7.61 -10.45
C GLU A 58 -13.04 7.67 -11.32
N TYR A 59 -11.87 7.80 -10.68
CA TYR A 59 -10.56 7.91 -11.35
C TYR A 59 -9.63 6.74 -11.00
N GLY A 60 -10.21 5.61 -10.56
CA GLY A 60 -9.45 4.42 -10.25
C GLY A 60 -8.77 3.83 -11.47
N ASP A 61 -7.54 3.35 -11.32
CA ASP A 61 -6.78 2.70 -12.39
C ASP A 61 -6.15 1.39 -11.89
N ASP A 62 -6.15 0.39 -12.75
CA ASP A 62 -5.44 -0.85 -12.48
C ASP A 62 -3.94 -0.60 -12.62
N THR A 63 -3.21 -0.87 -11.52
CA THR A 63 -1.78 -0.54 -11.45
C THR A 63 -0.96 -1.77 -11.09
N PHE A 64 0.16 -1.92 -11.79
CA PHE A 64 1.24 -2.81 -11.39
C PHE A 64 2.35 -1.98 -10.76
N ARG A 65 2.81 -2.37 -9.56
CA ARG A 65 3.90 -1.71 -8.84
C ARG A 65 5.01 -2.68 -8.51
N MET A 66 6.23 -2.16 -8.51
CA MET A 66 7.42 -2.82 -8.04
C MET A 66 8.23 -1.83 -7.21
N ASN A 67 8.46 -2.13 -5.94
CA ASN A 67 9.12 -1.22 -5.01
C ASN A 67 10.29 -1.90 -4.31
N TYR A 68 11.33 -1.10 -4.06
CA TYR A 68 12.37 -1.38 -3.09
C TYR A 68 12.27 -0.40 -1.94
N GLN A 69 12.39 -0.88 -0.71
CA GLN A 69 12.26 -0.12 0.51
C GLN A 69 13.39 -0.51 1.46
N HIS A 70 14.06 0.49 2.00
CA HIS A 70 15.09 0.33 3.03
C HIS A 70 14.64 1.04 4.29
N GLU A 71 14.49 0.31 5.37
CA GLU A 71 14.07 0.83 6.68
C GLU A 71 15.06 0.46 7.76
N ARG A 72 15.20 1.34 8.74
CA ARG A 72 15.95 1.09 9.97
C ARG A 72 14.98 0.99 11.14
N PHE A 73 15.17 0.01 11.99
CA PHE A 73 14.44 -0.10 13.25
C PHE A 73 14.85 1.02 14.21
N ILE A 74 13.88 1.77 14.72
CA ILE A 74 14.05 2.80 15.76
C ILE A 74 13.77 2.16 17.11
N THR A 75 12.82 1.25 17.17
CA THR A 75 12.47 0.41 18.30
C THR A 75 12.25 -1.00 17.79
N GLU A 76 12.10 -1.97 18.70
CA GLU A 76 11.79 -3.35 18.35
C GLU A 76 10.53 -3.50 17.47
N GLN A 77 9.61 -2.57 17.54
CA GLN A 77 8.32 -2.62 16.84
C GLN A 77 8.20 -1.60 15.71
N TRP A 78 9.06 -0.59 15.65
CA TRP A 78 8.91 0.51 14.73
C TRP A 78 10.14 0.70 13.86
N SER A 79 9.94 0.70 12.55
CA SER A 79 10.96 1.03 11.57
C SER A 79 10.54 2.24 10.72
N ILE A 80 11.53 3.02 10.31
CA ILE A 80 11.39 4.11 9.35
C ILE A 80 12.44 4.00 8.26
N GLY A 81 12.10 4.52 7.09
CA GLY A 81 13.04 4.48 5.98
C GLY A 81 12.53 5.20 4.75
N ALA A 82 13.10 4.82 3.63
CA ALA A 82 12.76 5.36 2.34
C ALA A 82 12.74 4.25 1.29
N GLY A 83 12.08 4.54 0.18
CA GLY A 83 11.99 3.61 -0.92
C GLY A 83 11.86 4.30 -2.27
N ILE A 84 12.06 3.50 -3.29
CA ILE A 84 11.88 3.87 -4.69
C ILE A 84 11.09 2.77 -5.38
N GLY A 85 10.33 3.12 -6.40
CA GLY A 85 9.53 2.14 -7.11
C GLY A 85 9.34 2.46 -8.58
N TYR A 86 8.61 1.57 -9.20
CA TYR A 86 8.09 1.70 -10.56
C TYR A 86 6.62 1.34 -10.54
N ASN A 87 5.74 2.26 -10.96
CA ASN A 87 4.32 2.01 -11.07
C ASN A 87 3.88 2.19 -12.51
N TYR A 88 3.13 1.23 -13.02
CA TYR A 88 2.53 1.26 -14.34
C TYR A 88 1.01 1.26 -14.22
N HIS A 89 0.40 2.34 -14.68
CA HIS A 89 -1.04 2.56 -14.73
C HIS A 89 -1.57 2.13 -16.10
N SER A 90 -2.37 1.06 -16.14
CA SER A 90 -2.72 0.40 -17.39
C SER A 90 -3.71 1.20 -18.24
N GLN A 91 -4.74 1.78 -17.63
CA GLN A 91 -5.76 2.55 -18.36
C GLN A 91 -5.19 3.86 -18.91
N TYR A 92 -4.39 4.54 -18.09
CA TYR A 92 -3.73 5.77 -18.49
C TYR A 92 -2.44 5.56 -19.29
N ARG A 93 -1.97 4.31 -19.43
CA ARG A 93 -0.66 3.97 -20.04
C ARG A 93 0.48 4.84 -19.50
N LEU A 94 0.39 5.17 -18.23
CA LEU A 94 1.28 6.07 -17.51
C LEU A 94 2.29 5.26 -16.72
N ALA A 95 3.58 5.58 -16.86
CA ALA A 95 4.62 5.01 -16.01
C ALA A 95 5.24 6.10 -15.13
N ILE A 96 5.27 5.84 -13.84
CA ILE A 96 5.82 6.76 -12.83
C ILE A 96 6.88 6.06 -11.99
N VAL A 97 7.83 6.87 -11.47
CA VAL A 97 8.83 6.45 -10.49
C VAL A 97 8.56 7.19 -9.19
N PRO A 98 7.94 6.53 -8.21
CA PRO A 98 7.78 7.09 -6.90
C PRO A 98 9.08 7.02 -6.09
N VAL A 99 9.31 8.07 -5.29
CA VAL A 99 10.28 8.11 -4.20
C VAL A 99 9.49 8.46 -2.95
N PHE A 100 9.63 7.67 -1.89
CA PHE A 100 8.80 7.80 -0.71
C PHE A 100 9.58 7.55 0.58
N ALA A 101 9.14 8.21 1.65
CA ALA A 101 9.44 7.83 3.01
C ALA A 101 8.45 6.75 3.46
N SER A 102 8.89 5.83 4.27
CA SER A 102 8.05 4.76 4.82
C SER A 102 8.20 4.66 6.33
N SER A 103 7.12 4.23 6.96
CA SER A 103 7.08 3.94 8.39
C SER A 103 6.26 2.68 8.60
N THR A 104 6.86 1.68 9.25
CA THR A 104 6.24 0.39 9.54
C THR A 104 6.18 0.13 11.03
N PHE A 105 5.00 -0.21 11.52
CA PHE A 105 4.78 -0.63 12.90
C PHE A 105 4.37 -2.10 12.93
N PHE A 106 5.11 -2.91 13.67
CA PHE A 106 4.88 -4.34 13.88
C PHE A 106 4.23 -4.56 15.25
N PHE A 107 3.11 -5.27 15.28
CA PHE A 107 2.37 -5.51 16.52
C PHE A 107 3.01 -6.56 17.42
N THR A 108 3.79 -7.48 16.84
CA THR A 108 4.41 -8.59 17.58
C THR A 108 5.85 -8.82 17.13
N ASN A 109 6.66 -9.44 18.01
CA ASN A 109 8.05 -9.86 17.72
C ASN A 109 8.15 -11.38 17.45
N THR A 110 7.09 -11.97 16.92
CA THR A 110 7.04 -13.40 16.63
C THR A 110 7.38 -13.70 15.17
N GLN A 111 7.49 -14.98 14.83
CA GLN A 111 7.68 -15.45 13.46
C GLN A 111 6.62 -14.88 12.50
N TRP A 112 5.38 -14.71 13.00
CA TRP A 112 4.27 -14.04 12.32
C TRP A 112 4.07 -12.67 12.96
N ALA A 113 4.36 -11.62 12.23
CA ALA A 113 4.24 -10.27 12.74
C ALA A 113 3.22 -9.48 11.88
N PRO A 114 2.00 -9.29 12.38
CA PRO A 114 1.10 -8.32 11.78
C PRO A 114 1.74 -6.93 11.80
N PHE A 115 1.49 -6.14 10.76
CA PHE A 115 2.05 -4.80 10.65
C PHE A 115 1.08 -3.84 9.99
N VAL A 116 1.30 -2.55 10.25
CA VAL A 116 0.77 -1.45 9.46
C VAL A 116 1.95 -0.67 8.88
N ASN A 117 1.83 -0.23 7.64
CA ASN A 117 2.83 0.58 6.96
C ASN A 117 2.18 1.78 6.30
N VAL A 118 2.85 2.92 6.32
CA VAL A 118 2.45 4.12 5.60
C VAL A 118 3.62 4.59 4.76
N GLN A 119 3.38 4.78 3.48
CA GLN A 119 4.32 5.36 2.53
C GLN A 119 3.81 6.74 2.11
N LEU A 120 4.67 7.75 2.20
CA LEU A 120 4.39 9.13 1.78
C LEU A 120 5.52 9.60 0.87
N GLY A 121 5.18 10.13 -0.30
CA GLY A 121 6.20 10.50 -1.24
C GLY A 121 5.73 11.36 -2.40
N SER A 122 6.62 11.47 -3.35
CA SER A 122 6.39 12.15 -4.62
C SER A 122 6.82 11.24 -5.77
N PHE A 123 6.44 11.57 -7.00
CA PHE A 123 6.80 10.76 -8.14
C PHE A 123 7.12 11.59 -9.37
N GLY A 124 8.04 11.05 -10.18
CA GLY A 124 8.34 11.53 -11.52
C GLY A 124 7.60 10.72 -12.58
N ILE A 125 7.17 11.34 -13.65
CA ILE A 125 6.55 10.69 -14.81
C ILE A 125 7.62 10.36 -15.82
N ILE A 126 7.84 9.06 -16.11
CA ILE A 126 8.81 8.61 -17.12
C ILE A 126 8.14 8.48 -18.49
N ARG A 127 6.96 7.89 -18.54
CA ARG A 127 6.21 7.67 -19.77
C ARG A 127 4.88 8.37 -19.69
N LYS A 128 4.69 9.35 -20.54
CA LYS A 128 3.38 9.98 -20.76
C LYS A 128 2.53 8.98 -21.56
N GLY A 129 1.41 8.56 -21.02
CA GLY A 129 0.43 7.80 -21.77
C GLY A 129 -0.17 8.66 -22.87
N ASN A 130 -0.66 8.03 -23.94
CA ASN A 130 -1.62 8.64 -24.81
C ASN A 130 -2.94 8.72 -24.04
N ILE A 131 -3.13 9.82 -23.33
CA ILE A 131 -4.43 10.17 -22.80
C ILE A 131 -5.19 10.62 -24.04
N ASP A 132 -6.10 9.76 -24.46
CA ASP A 132 -6.92 9.96 -25.65
C ASP A 132 -7.53 11.36 -25.60
N THR A 133 -7.43 12.11 -26.69
CA THR A 133 -7.90 13.48 -26.82
C THR A 133 -9.39 13.67 -26.53
N ASN A 134 -10.14 12.57 -26.40
CA ASN A 134 -11.54 12.55 -25.98
C ASN A 134 -11.75 12.46 -24.46
N THR A 135 -10.75 12.05 -23.70
CA THR A 135 -10.79 12.16 -22.26
C THR A 135 -10.25 13.55 -21.85
N LYS A 136 -11.05 14.28 -21.11
CA LYS A 136 -10.92 15.67 -20.66
C LYS A 136 -9.58 16.07 -19.97
N TYR A 137 -8.49 15.35 -20.17
CA TYR A 137 -7.26 15.51 -19.39
C TYR A 137 -6.02 15.47 -20.28
N SER A 138 -5.59 16.62 -20.73
CA SER A 138 -4.31 16.76 -21.41
C SER A 138 -3.21 17.04 -20.38
N THR A 139 -2.29 16.09 -20.22
CA THR A 139 -1.06 16.27 -19.42
C THR A 139 0.08 16.89 -20.23
N THR A 140 -0.24 17.62 -21.29
CA THR A 140 0.72 18.03 -22.33
C THR A 140 1.64 19.19 -21.90
N ARG A 141 1.38 19.87 -20.79
CA ARG A 141 2.24 20.95 -20.33
C ARG A 141 3.26 20.45 -19.32
N LYS A 142 4.52 20.79 -19.56
CA LYS A 142 5.69 20.57 -18.71
C LYS A 142 5.43 21.15 -17.32
N ASN A 143 4.97 20.32 -16.39
CA ASN A 143 4.67 20.74 -15.04
C ASN A 143 5.66 20.11 -14.07
N THR A 144 6.42 20.96 -13.43
CA THR A 144 7.25 20.69 -12.25
C THR A 144 6.44 20.69 -10.96
N ASP A 145 5.12 20.46 -11.05
CA ASP A 145 4.26 20.48 -9.88
C ASP A 145 4.43 19.25 -9.02
N PHE A 146 4.38 19.48 -7.73
CA PHE A 146 4.56 18.48 -6.69
C PHE A 146 3.41 17.47 -6.74
N ASN A 147 3.73 16.27 -7.18
CA ASN A 147 2.80 15.13 -7.21
C ASN A 147 2.95 14.36 -5.89
N LEU A 148 1.86 14.19 -5.17
CA LEU A 148 1.86 13.51 -3.87
C LEU A 148 1.35 12.07 -4.02
N LEU A 149 2.06 11.15 -3.36
CA LEU A 149 1.67 9.75 -3.23
C LEU A 149 1.51 9.42 -1.74
N MET A 150 0.42 8.75 -1.40
CA MET A 150 0.17 8.20 -0.07
C MET A 150 -0.32 6.76 -0.21
N SER A 151 0.33 5.82 0.47
CA SER A 151 0.00 4.39 0.41
C SER A 151 -0.03 3.78 1.81
N PRO A 152 -1.15 3.84 2.54
CA PRO A 152 -1.34 3.04 3.74
C PRO A 152 -1.54 1.56 3.39
N SER A 153 -1.00 0.68 4.22
CA SER A 153 -1.17 -0.77 4.09
C SER A 153 -1.23 -1.47 5.44
N ILE A 154 -1.89 -2.62 5.45
CA ILE A 154 -1.96 -3.53 6.59
C ILE A 154 -1.62 -4.94 6.10
N GLY A 155 -0.81 -5.67 6.86
CA GLY A 155 -0.34 -6.96 6.39
C GLY A 155 0.27 -7.85 7.47
N ILE A 156 0.91 -8.90 7.00
CA ILE A 156 1.60 -9.89 7.83
C ILE A 156 3.01 -10.10 7.28
N LYS A 157 3.98 -10.07 8.16
CA LYS A 157 5.37 -10.45 7.92
C LYS A 157 5.58 -11.87 8.44
N LEU A 158 6.17 -12.75 7.62
CA LEU A 158 6.49 -14.12 7.96
C LEU A 158 8.00 -14.33 7.82
N HIS A 159 8.66 -14.66 8.91
CA HIS A 159 10.08 -15.08 8.88
C HIS A 159 10.21 -16.52 8.39
N LEU A 160 10.94 -16.73 7.29
CA LEU A 160 11.33 -18.05 6.80
C LEU A 160 12.66 -18.48 7.42
N SER A 161 13.53 -17.53 7.73
CA SER A 161 14.77 -17.70 8.48
C SER A 161 15.02 -16.44 9.33
N SER A 162 16.12 -16.41 10.09
CA SER A 162 16.53 -15.26 10.91
C SER A 162 16.73 -13.96 10.11
N HIS A 163 16.97 -14.05 8.81
CA HIS A 163 17.32 -12.87 7.98
C HIS A 163 16.41 -12.66 6.78
N ILE A 164 15.60 -13.65 6.41
CA ILE A 164 14.81 -13.62 5.18
C ILE A 164 13.37 -14.04 5.49
N GLY A 165 12.42 -13.44 4.80
CA GLY A 165 11.03 -13.86 4.87
C GLY A 165 10.15 -13.20 3.85
N LEU A 166 8.85 -13.40 4.04
CA LEU A 166 7.78 -12.91 3.19
C LEU A 166 7.00 -11.81 3.90
N MET A 167 6.56 -10.83 3.15
CA MET A 167 5.59 -9.82 3.58
C MET A 167 4.40 -9.83 2.61
N THR A 168 3.19 -9.88 3.14
CA THR A 168 1.98 -9.71 2.34
C THR A 168 1.10 -8.67 2.99
N SER A 169 0.47 -7.82 2.18
CA SER A 169 -0.38 -6.75 2.69
C SER A 169 -1.47 -6.36 1.70
N ILE A 170 -2.54 -5.77 2.25
CA ILE A 170 -3.53 -5.02 1.48
C ILE A 170 -3.09 -3.56 1.53
N THR A 171 -3.00 -2.93 0.37
CA THR A 171 -2.52 -1.57 0.22
C THR A 171 -3.58 -0.73 -0.48
N ASN A 172 -3.85 0.46 0.06
CA ASN A 172 -4.65 1.49 -0.59
C ASN A 172 -3.70 2.59 -1.09
N GLU A 173 -3.53 2.69 -2.40
CA GLU A 173 -2.71 3.74 -3.00
C GLU A 173 -3.56 4.93 -3.40
N ASN A 174 -3.12 6.11 -3.00
CA ASN A 174 -3.74 7.39 -3.36
C ASN A 174 -2.68 8.28 -3.99
N ILE A 175 -2.93 8.68 -5.24
CA ILE A 175 -2.06 9.57 -6.00
C ILE A 175 -2.81 10.87 -6.23
N LEU A 176 -2.24 11.98 -5.77
CA LEU A 176 -2.73 13.31 -6.02
C LEU A 176 -2.03 13.88 -7.26
N LEU A 177 -2.78 14.03 -8.34
CA LEU A 177 -2.33 14.62 -9.59
C LEU A 177 -2.93 16.00 -9.79
N LYS A 178 -2.07 16.94 -10.17
CA LYS A 178 -2.51 18.24 -10.67
C LYS A 178 -2.73 18.17 -12.18
N VAL A 179 -3.98 18.28 -12.60
CA VAL A 179 -4.36 18.20 -14.03
C VAL A 179 -4.81 19.56 -14.50
N TYR A 180 -4.23 20.00 -15.61
CA TYR A 180 -4.66 21.25 -16.26
C TYR A 180 -5.92 21.01 -17.10
N ASN A 181 -6.95 21.79 -16.87
CA ASN A 181 -8.18 21.76 -17.65
C ASN A 181 -8.19 22.89 -18.66
N ASP A 182 -7.98 22.57 -19.94
CA ASP A 182 -7.91 23.54 -21.02
C ASP A 182 -9.21 24.35 -21.18
N LYS A 183 -10.37 23.76 -20.85
CA LYS A 183 -11.67 24.46 -20.97
C LYS A 183 -11.87 25.53 -19.89
N GLN A 184 -11.29 25.33 -18.72
CA GLN A 184 -11.41 26.24 -17.58
C GLN A 184 -10.18 27.12 -17.39
N ASN A 185 -9.12 26.89 -18.19
CA ASN A 185 -7.81 27.52 -18.03
C ASN A 185 -7.29 27.50 -16.59
N ALA A 186 -7.58 26.39 -15.86
CA ALA A 186 -7.30 26.23 -14.45
C ALA A 186 -6.76 24.84 -14.13
N TYR A 187 -5.97 24.75 -13.04
CA TYR A 187 -5.51 23.47 -12.49
C TYR A 187 -6.57 22.88 -11.57
N THR A 188 -6.82 21.59 -11.72
CA THR A 188 -7.71 20.82 -10.84
C THR A 188 -6.92 19.68 -10.21
N ASN A 189 -7.04 19.51 -8.91
CA ASN A 189 -6.47 18.38 -8.21
C ASN A 189 -7.36 17.15 -8.36
N LYS A 190 -6.77 16.02 -8.75
CA LYS A 190 -7.47 14.73 -8.85
C LYS A 190 -6.78 13.68 -8.02
N VAL A 191 -7.57 12.90 -7.33
CA VAL A 191 -7.09 11.77 -6.55
C VAL A 191 -7.41 10.48 -7.31
N ILE A 192 -6.37 9.76 -7.70
CA ILE A 192 -6.49 8.41 -8.24
C ILE A 192 -6.29 7.45 -7.07
N SER A 193 -7.32 6.67 -6.78
CA SER A 193 -7.28 5.68 -5.70
C SER A 193 -7.30 4.28 -6.26
N SER A 194 -6.50 3.39 -5.69
CA SER A 194 -6.48 1.97 -6.03
C SER A 194 -6.26 1.11 -4.80
N LEU A 195 -6.90 -0.05 -4.77
CA LEU A 195 -6.78 -1.04 -3.71
C LEU A 195 -6.16 -2.31 -4.28
N GLY A 196 -5.19 -2.88 -3.59
CA GLY A 196 -4.52 -4.09 -4.09
C GLY A 196 -3.84 -4.93 -3.04
N ILE A 197 -3.27 -6.01 -3.54
CA ILE A 197 -2.50 -6.96 -2.74
C ILE A 197 -1.02 -6.78 -3.07
N ASN A 198 -0.22 -6.70 -2.02
CA ASN A 198 1.20 -6.56 -2.06
C ASN A 198 1.86 -7.86 -1.56
N ILE A 199 2.83 -8.37 -2.31
CA ILE A 199 3.64 -9.53 -1.92
C ILE A 199 5.11 -9.13 -2.08
N GLY A 200 5.89 -9.35 -1.04
CA GLY A 200 7.30 -8.99 -1.02
C GLY A 200 8.19 -9.99 -0.30
N LEU A 201 9.45 -9.92 -0.65
CA LEU A 201 10.53 -10.56 0.07
C LEU A 201 11.23 -9.51 0.94
N PHE A 202 11.53 -9.84 2.16
CA PHE A 202 12.35 -9.00 3.01
C PHE A 202 13.67 -9.67 3.38
N PHE A 203 14.68 -8.83 3.58
CA PHE A 203 16.00 -9.19 4.06
C PHE A 203 16.32 -8.30 5.25
N GLN A 204 16.58 -8.90 6.40
CA GLN A 204 16.97 -8.18 7.60
C GLN A 204 18.47 -8.31 7.82
N ILE A 205 19.16 -7.18 7.92
CA ILE A 205 20.59 -7.11 8.20
C ILE A 205 20.72 -6.59 9.62
N LYS A 206 21.36 -7.39 10.50
CA LYS A 206 21.64 -6.94 11.87
C LYS A 206 22.59 -5.74 11.83
N GLY A 207 22.31 -4.75 12.68
CA GLY A 207 23.22 -3.62 12.84
C GLY A 207 24.55 -4.07 13.45
N TRP A 208 25.61 -3.38 13.09
CA TRP A 208 26.93 -3.47 13.72
C TRP A 208 26.90 -2.70 15.02
#